data_a74e6e36406b26776eef9ea63e03a109
#
_entry.id   a74e6e36406b26776eef9ea63e03a109
#
_cell.length_a   1.000
_cell.length_b   1.000
_cell.length_c   1.000
_cell.angle_alpha   90.00
_cell.angle_beta   90.00
_cell.angle_gamma   90.00
#
_symmetry.space_group_name_H-M   'P 1'
#
loop_
_entity.id
_entity.type
_entity.pdbx_description
1 polymer ?
#
loop_
_entity_poly.entity_id
_entity_poly.type
_entity_poly.pdbx_seq_one_letter_code
_entity_poly.pdbx_strand_id
1 'polypeptide(L)' 'MTTPLAHEPSALALTVNGDPRSVAAGTTLSAFLASLKLDPRVVVVEHNREILRDREAYGSLELSAGDVLEIVHFVGGG' A
#
# COMPACT_ATOMS: atom_id res chain seq x y z
N MET A 1 -5.69 20.98 -26.43
CA MET A 1 -5.73 20.67 -25.89
C MET A 1 -5.24 20.08 -25.32
N THR A 2 -5.11 19.85 -24.98
CA THR A 2 -4.79 19.39 -24.46
C THR A 2 -4.74 18.76 -23.62
N THR A 3 -4.84 18.47 -23.01
CA THR A 3 -5.10 17.96 -22.10
C THR A 3 -4.40 16.91 -21.85
N PRO A 4 -3.90 16.63 -21.95
CA PRO A 4 -3.20 15.62 -21.84
C PRO A 4 -2.92 15.19 -20.66
N LEU A 5 -2.76 15.84 -19.92
CA LEU A 5 -2.50 15.51 -18.77
C LEU A 5 -3.33 14.67 -18.25
N ALA A 6 -4.28 14.73 -18.61
CA ALA A 6 -5.24 14.00 -18.02
C ALA A 6 -4.88 12.61 -18.05
N HIS A 7 -4.11 12.25 -18.74
CA HIS A 7 -3.89 10.94 -18.74
C HIS A 7 -2.85 10.50 -17.93
N GLU A 8 -2.25 11.29 -17.25
CA GLU A 8 -1.31 10.85 -16.41
C GLU A 8 -1.90 10.01 -15.42
N PRO A 9 -1.46 8.90 -15.08
CA PRO A 9 -2.00 8.14 -14.02
C PRO A 9 -1.79 8.95 -12.84
N SER A 10 -2.76 9.13 -12.13
CA SER A 10 -2.66 9.89 -10.95
C SER A 10 -1.80 9.17 -9.97
N ALA A 11 -0.91 9.85 -9.39
CA ALA A 11 -0.12 9.31 -8.30
C ALA A 11 -0.88 9.54 -7.01
N LEU A 12 -0.91 8.55 -6.16
CA LEU A 12 -1.53 8.66 -4.86
C LEU A 12 -0.46 8.86 -3.81
N ALA A 13 -0.67 9.83 -2.95
CA ALA A 13 0.26 10.07 -1.85
C ALA A 13 -0.17 9.23 -0.66
N LEU A 14 0.73 8.46 -0.13
CA LEU A 14 0.49 7.62 1.04
C LEU A 14 1.51 7.97 2.10
N THR A 15 1.24 7.55 3.33
CA THR A 15 2.23 7.60 4.38
C THR A 15 2.47 6.17 4.83
N VAL A 16 3.70 5.73 4.82
CA VAL A 16 4.04 4.36 5.17
C VAL A 16 5.09 4.39 6.24
N ASN A 17 4.74 3.91 7.41
CA ASN A 17 5.61 3.94 8.58
C ASN A 17 6.17 5.36 8.81
N GLY A 18 5.32 6.34 8.63
CA GLY A 18 5.67 7.72 8.85
C GLY A 18 6.34 8.43 7.68
N ASP A 19 6.65 7.72 6.61
CA ASP A 19 7.33 8.31 5.47
C ASP A 19 6.40 8.49 4.29
N PRO A 20 6.53 9.58 3.56
CA PRO A 20 5.68 9.77 2.38
C PRO A 20 6.09 8.84 1.25
N ARG A 21 5.12 8.30 0.58
CA ARG A 21 5.34 7.46 -0.58
C ARG A 21 4.30 7.77 -1.63
N SER A 22 4.60 7.45 -2.85
CA SER A 22 3.69 7.70 -3.96
C SER A 22 3.53 6.43 -4.75
N VAL A 23 2.30 6.10 -5.10
CA VAL A 23 2.02 4.93 -5.93
C VAL A 23 1.01 5.31 -6.99
N ALA A 24 0.91 4.53 -8.03
CA ALA A 24 -0.06 4.77 -9.08
C ALA A 24 -1.46 4.45 -8.60
N ALA A 25 -2.43 5.18 -9.08
CA ALA A 25 -3.83 4.88 -8.78
C ALA A 25 -4.13 3.45 -9.24
N GLY A 26 -4.89 2.74 -8.47
CA GLY A 26 -5.21 1.34 -8.74
C GLY A 26 -4.26 0.35 -8.11
N THR A 27 -3.21 0.84 -7.48
CA THR A 27 -2.27 -0.07 -6.82
C THR A 27 -2.96 -0.74 -5.64
N THR A 28 -2.88 -2.06 -5.59
CA THR A 28 -3.45 -2.80 -4.47
C THR A 28 -2.41 -2.91 -3.36
N LEU A 29 -2.87 -3.23 -2.16
CA LEU A 29 -1.94 -3.46 -1.06
C LEU A 29 -0.96 -4.57 -1.40
N SER A 30 -1.45 -5.63 -2.03
CA SER A 30 -0.59 -6.74 -2.40
C SER A 30 0.51 -6.29 -3.36
N ALA A 31 0.15 -5.50 -4.37
CA ALA A 31 1.14 -5.01 -5.32
C ALA A 31 2.14 -4.06 -4.66
N PHE A 32 1.65 -3.26 -3.72
CA PHE A 32 2.54 -2.35 -3.00
C PHE A 32 3.56 -3.12 -2.17
N LEU A 33 3.10 -4.13 -1.44
CA LEU A 33 4.02 -4.95 -0.64
C LEU A 33 5.05 -5.63 -1.53
N ALA A 34 4.61 -6.12 -2.68
CA ALA A 34 5.53 -6.76 -3.60
C ALA A 34 6.59 -5.77 -4.10
N SER A 35 6.20 -4.53 -4.32
CA SER A 35 7.16 -3.53 -4.78
C SER A 35 8.22 -3.23 -3.72
N LEU A 36 7.91 -3.48 -2.46
CA LEU A 36 8.85 -3.31 -1.37
C LEU A 36 9.57 -4.61 -1.05
N LYS A 37 9.26 -5.66 -1.81
CA LYS A 37 9.85 -6.98 -1.60
C LYS A 37 9.49 -7.55 -0.24
N LEU A 38 8.28 -7.31 0.19
CA LEU A 38 7.79 -7.82 1.45
C LEU A 38 6.81 -8.94 1.20
N ASP A 39 6.97 -10.01 1.95
CA ASP A 39 6.09 -11.15 1.86
C ASP A 39 4.91 -10.90 2.79
N PRO A 40 3.69 -10.89 2.30
CA PRO A 40 2.54 -10.61 3.15
C PRO A 40 2.39 -11.61 4.30
N ARG A 41 3.01 -12.77 4.20
CA ARG A 41 2.88 -13.76 5.26
C ARG A 41 3.71 -13.43 6.47
N VAL A 42 4.65 -12.50 6.35
CA VAL A 42 5.55 -12.19 7.45
C VAL A 42 5.44 -10.75 7.91
N VAL A 43 4.36 -10.08 7.54
CA VAL A 43 4.15 -8.71 7.98
C VAL A 43 2.76 -8.57 8.57
N VAL A 44 2.61 -7.59 9.44
CA VAL A 44 1.31 -7.15 9.90
C VAL A 44 1.10 -5.77 9.31
N VAL A 45 -0.03 -5.54 8.68
CA VAL A 45 -0.33 -4.26 8.06
C VAL A 45 -1.49 -3.61 8.77
N GLU A 46 -1.30 -2.35 9.16
CA GLU A 46 -2.36 -1.55 9.68
C GLU A 46 -2.70 -0.52 8.63
N HIS A 47 -3.93 -0.40 8.27
CA HIS A 47 -4.38 0.49 7.22
C HIS A 47 -5.34 1.47 7.86
N ASN A 48 -4.95 2.74 7.90
CA ASN A 48 -5.77 3.78 8.50
C ASN A 48 -6.20 3.40 9.91
N ARG A 49 -5.21 2.86 10.66
CA ARG A 49 -5.41 2.49 12.06
C ARG A 49 -6.21 1.23 12.28
N GLU A 50 -6.39 0.47 11.24
CA GLU A 50 -7.11 -0.78 11.37
C GLU A 50 -6.21 -1.91 10.96
N ILE A 51 -6.03 -2.90 11.79
CA ILE A 51 -5.20 -4.03 11.47
C ILE A 51 -5.92 -4.90 10.46
N LEU A 52 -5.26 -5.18 9.36
CA LEU A 52 -5.85 -6.00 8.32
C LEU A 52 -5.47 -7.46 8.57
N ARG A 53 -6.49 -8.23 8.92
CA ARG A 53 -6.21 -9.60 9.32
C ARG A 53 -6.36 -10.59 8.20
N ASP A 54 -7.13 -10.24 7.17
CA ASP A 54 -7.40 -11.16 6.08
C ASP A 54 -6.40 -10.92 4.97
N ARG A 55 -5.34 -11.72 4.95
CA ARG A 55 -4.30 -11.52 3.95
C ARG A 55 -4.79 -11.82 2.55
N GLU A 56 -5.83 -12.62 2.44
CA GLU A 56 -6.34 -12.92 1.11
C GLU A 56 -7.02 -11.72 0.50
N ALA A 57 -7.43 -10.75 1.29
CA ALA A 57 -8.06 -9.57 0.76
C ALA A 57 -7.06 -8.53 0.28
N TYR A 58 -5.76 -8.72 0.54
CA TYR A 58 -4.77 -7.72 0.17
C TYR A 58 -4.74 -7.48 -1.34
N GLY A 59 -5.03 -8.49 -2.12
CA GLY A 59 -5.00 -8.35 -3.58
C GLY A 59 -6.18 -7.60 -4.15
N SER A 60 -7.22 -7.39 -3.35
CA SER A 60 -8.37 -6.64 -3.82
C SER A 60 -8.51 -5.31 -3.09
N LEU A 61 -7.62 -4.99 -2.19
CA LEU A 61 -7.68 -3.72 -1.49
C LEU A 61 -6.89 -2.68 -2.27
N GLU A 62 -7.58 -1.78 -2.94
CA GLU A 62 -6.90 -0.72 -3.67
C GLU A 62 -6.59 0.40 -2.69
N LEU A 63 -5.40 0.93 -2.78
CA LEU A 63 -4.99 2.02 -1.90
C LEU A 63 -5.58 3.33 -2.39
N SER A 64 -5.78 4.26 -1.48
CA SER A 64 -6.39 5.54 -1.79
C SER A 64 -5.46 6.67 -1.36
N ALA A 65 -5.61 7.81 -1.99
CA ALA A 65 -4.80 8.97 -1.62
C ALA A 65 -5.01 9.29 -0.16
N GLY A 66 -3.93 9.53 0.54
CA GLY A 66 -3.99 9.86 1.95
C GLY A 66 -4.00 8.68 2.88
N ASP A 67 -3.98 7.47 2.35
CA ASP A 67 -3.94 6.30 3.23
C ASP A 67 -2.67 6.29 4.07
N VAL A 68 -2.81 5.80 5.28
CA VAL A 68 -1.71 5.67 6.21
C VAL A 68 -1.51 4.19 6.49
N LEU A 69 -0.34 3.69 6.19
CA LEU A 69 -0.02 2.29 6.40
C LEU A 69 1.08 2.17 7.43
N GLU A 70 0.91 1.22 8.33
CA GLU A 70 1.99 0.83 9.24
C GLU A 70 2.28 -0.62 8.93
N ILE A 71 3.49 -0.93 8.59
CA ILE A 71 3.87 -2.28 8.23
C ILE A 71 4.94 -2.75 9.18
N VAL A 72 4.65 -3.80 9.91
CA VAL A 72 5.58 -4.34 10.87
C VAL A 72 6.00 -5.72 10.41
N HIS A 73 7.28 -5.93 10.32
CA HIS A 73 7.81 -7.19 9.83
C HIS A 73 8.03 -8.11 11.02
N PHE A 74 7.55 -9.32 10.93
CA PHE A 74 7.79 -10.26 11.98
C PHE A 74 9.24 -10.64 11.97
N VAL A 75 9.79 -10.67 13.15
CA VAL A 75 11.09 -11.02 13.18
C VAL A 75 11.16 -12.31 13.79
N GLY A 76 11.56 -13.08 13.39
CA GLY A 76 11.75 -14.13 14.08
C GLY A 76 11.17 -15.10 14.41
N GLY A 77 10.57 -15.06 14.75
CA GLY A 77 9.82 -15.97 15.08
C GLY A 77 10.45 -17.15 15.07
N GLY A 78 10.84 -17.28 14.98
CA GLY A 78 11.22 -18.55 14.95
C GLY A 78 11.26 -18.78 15.05
#